data_f90b3363fbf715f7be52e2158e10a8a3
#
_entry.id   f90b3363fbf715f7be52e2158e10a8a3
#
_cell.length_a   1.000
_cell.length_b   1.000
_cell.length_c   1.000
_cell.angle_alpha   90.00
_cell.angle_beta   90.00
_cell.angle_gamma   90.00
#
_symmetry.space_group_name_H-M   'P 1'
#
loop_
_entity.id
_entity.type
_entity.pdbx_description
1 polymer ?
#
loop_
_entity_poly.entity_id
_entity_poly.type
_entity_poly.pdbx_seq_one_letter_code
_entity_poly.pdbx_strand_id
1 'polypeptide(L)'
;MSKQKFVGEFEINASKAMLFPYLSTATGLSQWFADDVNTDNLNKTLIFLLDGEEKIARIDSLKNNQYVKFTFISDDENKQDEDYIEFRLEINELTQSVFIKIIEYTETDDLDELYQIWKNLLSNLKEIIGA
;
A
#
# COMPACT_ATOMS: atom_id res chain seq x y z
N MET A 1 -19.32 -9.96 9.14
CA MET A 1 -18.59 -8.72 8.91
C MET A 1 -18.56 -8.38 7.43
N SER A 2 -18.73 -7.13 7.11
CA SER A 2 -18.76 -6.70 5.74
C SER A 2 -17.42 -6.10 5.32
N LYS A 3 -17.11 -6.23 4.03
CA LYS A 3 -15.95 -5.57 3.46
C LYS A 3 -16.28 -4.11 3.17
N GLN A 4 -15.32 -3.25 3.47
CA GLN A 4 -15.46 -1.82 3.25
C GLN A 4 -14.24 -1.29 2.48
N LYS A 5 -14.49 -0.21 1.76
CA LYS A 5 -13.44 0.49 1.01
C LYS A 5 -13.00 1.70 1.81
N PHE A 6 -11.75 1.68 2.25
CA PHE A 6 -11.10 2.81 2.90
C PHE A 6 -10.41 3.67 1.85
N VAL A 7 -10.55 4.98 1.96
CA VAL A 7 -9.82 5.94 1.11
C VAL A 7 -9.24 7.02 2.01
N GLY A 8 -7.91 7.17 1.98
CA GLY A 8 -7.23 8.22 2.72
C GLY A 8 -6.23 8.96 1.85
N GLU A 9 -6.07 10.25 2.08
CA GLU A 9 -5.09 11.07 1.38
C GLU A 9 -4.14 11.69 2.40
N PHE A 10 -2.84 11.60 2.13
CA PHE A 10 -1.82 12.06 3.05
C PHE A 10 -0.76 12.86 2.30
N GLU A 11 -0.53 14.09 2.75
CA GLU A 11 0.51 14.92 2.16
C GLU A 11 1.88 14.44 2.59
N ILE A 12 2.84 14.45 1.65
CA ILE A 12 4.22 14.05 1.93
C ILE A 12 5.18 14.95 1.15
N ASN A 13 6.21 15.44 1.83
CA ASN A 13 7.16 16.36 1.25
C ASN A 13 8.30 15.62 0.54
N ALA A 14 7.97 15.03 -0.60
CA ALA A 14 8.92 14.30 -1.43
C ALA A 14 8.37 14.20 -2.85
N SER A 15 9.24 14.01 -3.83
CA SER A 15 8.81 13.88 -5.21
C SER A 15 8.17 12.52 -5.46
N LYS A 16 7.35 12.42 -6.50
CA LYS A 16 6.78 11.15 -6.93
C LYS A 16 7.86 10.12 -7.24
N ALA A 17 8.92 10.54 -7.91
CA ALA A 17 10.02 9.64 -8.27
C ALA A 17 10.75 9.09 -7.05
N MET A 18 10.91 9.90 -6.01
CA MET A 18 11.53 9.46 -4.76
C MET A 18 10.63 8.48 -4.00
N LEU A 19 9.33 8.75 -3.99
CA LEU A 19 8.36 7.95 -3.24
C LEU A 19 8.05 6.61 -3.87
N PHE A 20 7.96 6.55 -5.18
CA PHE A 20 7.40 5.39 -5.87
C PHE A 20 8.12 4.07 -5.55
N PRO A 21 9.46 4.01 -5.45
CA PRO A 21 10.14 2.76 -5.07
C PRO A 21 9.71 2.23 -3.69
N TYR A 22 9.37 3.11 -2.75
CA TYR A 22 8.88 2.69 -1.43
C TYR A 22 7.49 2.09 -1.48
N LEU A 23 6.72 2.37 -2.53
CA LEU A 23 5.35 1.89 -2.69
C LEU A 23 5.27 0.66 -3.61
N SER A 24 6.26 0.45 -4.46
CA SER A 24 6.16 -0.50 -5.56
C SER A 24 7.17 -1.63 -5.56
N THR A 25 8.18 -1.59 -4.68
CA THR A 25 9.22 -2.62 -4.64
C THR A 25 9.22 -3.35 -3.31
N ALA A 26 9.67 -4.61 -3.33
CA ALA A 26 9.80 -5.40 -2.10
C ALA A 26 10.72 -4.70 -1.10
N THR A 27 11.88 -4.23 -1.56
CA THR A 27 12.84 -3.54 -0.71
C THR A 27 12.25 -2.28 -0.09
N GLY A 28 11.55 -1.48 -0.91
CA GLY A 28 10.93 -0.23 -0.42
C GLY A 28 9.82 -0.50 0.58
N LEU A 29 8.92 -1.43 0.27
CA LEU A 29 7.79 -1.78 1.14
C LEU A 29 8.24 -2.39 2.46
N SER A 30 9.34 -3.13 2.48
CA SER A 30 9.86 -3.73 3.71
C SER A 30 10.41 -2.71 4.70
N GLN A 31 10.61 -1.47 4.30
CA GLN A 31 11.16 -0.45 5.17
C GLN A 31 10.11 0.23 6.05
N TRP A 32 8.85 0.27 5.62
CA TRP A 32 7.84 1.02 6.36
C TRP A 32 6.48 0.31 6.46
N PHE A 33 6.14 -0.54 5.51
CA PHE A 33 4.80 -1.10 5.40
C PHE A 33 4.67 -2.47 6.08
N ALA A 34 5.65 -3.33 5.93
CA ALA A 34 5.59 -4.70 6.43
C ALA A 34 6.90 -5.07 7.13
N ASP A 35 6.85 -6.11 7.97
CA ASP A 35 8.02 -6.60 8.68
C ASP A 35 9.06 -7.15 7.71
N ASP A 36 8.59 -7.78 6.62
CA ASP A 36 9.44 -8.26 5.54
C ASP A 36 8.61 -8.37 4.27
N VAL A 37 9.26 -8.22 3.11
CA VAL A 37 8.62 -8.40 1.82
C VAL A 37 9.62 -9.10 0.89
N ASN A 38 9.19 -10.23 0.35
CA ASN A 38 10.00 -11.01 -0.58
C ASN A 38 9.32 -11.10 -1.94
N THR A 39 10.12 -11.20 -2.99
CA THR A 39 9.63 -11.34 -4.34
C THR A 39 9.66 -12.81 -4.74
N ASP A 40 8.53 -13.29 -5.26
CA ASP A 40 8.48 -14.60 -5.92
C ASP A 40 8.47 -14.35 -7.43
N ASN A 41 9.63 -14.41 -8.03
CA ASN A 41 9.78 -14.11 -9.46
C ASN A 41 9.11 -15.15 -10.36
N LEU A 42 9.02 -16.39 -9.89
CA LEU A 42 8.40 -17.48 -10.65
C LEU A 42 6.89 -17.24 -10.84
N ASN A 43 6.22 -16.85 -9.77
CA ASN A 43 4.77 -16.61 -9.78
C ASN A 43 4.41 -15.14 -9.96
N LYS A 44 5.40 -14.24 -10.05
CA LYS A 44 5.22 -12.80 -10.19
C LYS A 44 4.37 -12.21 -9.06
N THR A 45 4.67 -12.65 -7.84
CA THR A 45 3.94 -12.21 -6.65
C THR A 45 4.91 -11.62 -5.63
N LEU A 46 4.35 -10.91 -4.64
CA LEU A 46 5.08 -10.46 -3.47
C LEU A 46 4.54 -11.20 -2.25
N ILE A 47 5.46 -11.58 -1.36
CA ILE A 47 5.10 -12.24 -0.11
C ILE A 47 5.36 -11.24 1.01
N PHE A 48 4.30 -10.80 1.67
CA PHE A 48 4.35 -9.84 2.77
C PHE A 48 4.30 -10.57 4.11
N LEU A 49 5.20 -10.22 5.01
CA LEU A 49 5.11 -10.65 6.41
C LEU A 49 4.49 -9.50 7.20
N LEU A 50 3.25 -9.69 7.64
CA LEU A 50 2.48 -8.69 8.38
C LEU A 50 2.03 -9.30 9.69
N ASP A 51 2.52 -8.76 10.82
CA ASP A 51 2.17 -9.23 12.17
C ASP A 51 2.31 -10.74 12.35
N GLY A 52 3.39 -11.31 11.81
CA GLY A 52 3.68 -12.72 11.91
C GLY A 52 2.96 -13.61 10.91
N GLU A 53 2.13 -13.04 10.04
CA GLU A 53 1.42 -13.79 9.01
C GLU A 53 1.97 -13.48 7.63
N GLU A 54 2.14 -14.52 6.81
CA GLU A 54 2.50 -14.33 5.42
C GLU A 54 1.26 -14.10 4.58
N LYS A 55 1.29 -13.06 3.75
CA LYS A 55 0.23 -12.77 2.81
C LYS A 55 0.82 -12.60 1.42
N ILE A 56 0.26 -13.28 0.45
CA ILE A 56 0.73 -13.27 -0.92
C ILE A 56 -0.14 -12.33 -1.73
N ALA A 57 0.49 -11.44 -2.50
CA ALA A 57 -0.23 -10.51 -3.34
C ALA A 57 0.34 -10.51 -4.76
N ARG A 58 -0.52 -10.31 -5.74
CA ARG A 58 -0.10 -10.05 -7.11
C ARG A 58 -0.19 -8.55 -7.37
N ILE A 59 0.66 -8.06 -8.25
CA ILE A 59 0.55 -6.68 -8.73
C ILE A 59 -0.46 -6.68 -9.87
N ASP A 60 -1.65 -6.15 -9.61
CA ASP A 60 -2.72 -6.10 -10.62
C ASP A 60 -2.52 -5.01 -11.64
N SER A 61 -2.00 -3.86 -11.21
CA SER A 61 -1.75 -2.75 -12.11
C SER A 61 -0.63 -1.89 -11.53
N LEU A 62 0.15 -1.29 -12.43
CA LEU A 62 1.26 -0.44 -12.04
C LEU A 62 1.54 0.55 -13.16
N LYS A 63 1.68 1.82 -12.79
CA LYS A 63 2.16 2.85 -13.71
C LYS A 63 3.24 3.64 -12.99
N ASN A 64 4.42 3.66 -13.57
CA ASN A 64 5.62 4.23 -12.95
C ASN A 64 5.37 5.65 -12.45
N ASN A 65 5.74 5.90 -11.19
CA ASN A 65 5.60 7.19 -10.50
C ASN A 65 4.14 7.67 -10.34
N GLN A 66 3.15 6.81 -10.59
CA GLN A 66 1.74 7.20 -10.52
C GLN A 66 0.91 6.31 -9.60
N TYR A 67 0.93 4.99 -9.80
CA TYR A 67 0.14 4.11 -8.96
C TYR A 67 0.62 2.66 -9.00
N VAL A 68 0.25 1.92 -7.97
CA VAL A 68 0.43 0.46 -7.91
C VAL A 68 -0.73 -0.13 -7.11
N LYS A 69 -1.25 -1.26 -7.57
CA LYS A 69 -2.32 -1.99 -6.88
C LYS A 69 -1.87 -3.41 -6.59
N PHE A 70 -2.00 -3.80 -5.32
CA PHE A 70 -1.71 -5.16 -4.85
C PHE A 70 -3.02 -5.84 -4.48
N THR A 71 -3.28 -7.00 -5.07
CA THR A 71 -4.44 -7.81 -4.71
C THR A 71 -3.95 -9.04 -3.97
N PHE A 72 -4.46 -9.25 -2.75
CA PHE A 72 -4.08 -10.38 -1.92
C PHE A 72 -4.78 -11.64 -2.39
N ILE A 73 -4.00 -12.70 -2.59
CA ILE A 73 -4.51 -13.97 -3.07
C ILE A 73 -5.06 -14.75 -1.88
N SER A 74 -6.31 -15.18 -1.99
CA SER A 74 -6.96 -15.99 -0.95
C SER A 74 -6.78 -17.47 -1.26
N ASP A 75 -6.57 -18.29 -0.20
CA ASP A 75 -6.56 -19.74 -0.32
C ASP A 75 -7.97 -20.31 -0.53
N ASP A 76 -9.00 -19.50 -0.30
CA ASP A 76 -10.38 -19.92 -0.50
C ASP A 76 -10.76 -19.74 -1.97
N GLU A 77 -10.84 -20.85 -2.69
CA GLU A 77 -11.20 -20.87 -4.12
C GLU A 77 -12.60 -20.31 -4.40
N ASN A 78 -13.46 -20.30 -3.40
CA ASN A 78 -14.82 -19.76 -3.53
C ASN A 78 -14.89 -18.26 -3.26
N LYS A 79 -13.80 -17.67 -2.81
CA LYS A 79 -13.75 -16.24 -2.50
C LYS A 79 -13.49 -15.45 -3.77
N GLN A 80 -14.52 -14.79 -4.28
CA GLN A 80 -14.43 -13.96 -5.48
C GLN A 80 -14.08 -12.50 -5.16
N ASP A 81 -14.16 -12.13 -3.89
CA ASP A 81 -14.05 -10.77 -3.39
C ASP A 81 -12.74 -10.61 -2.63
N GLU A 82 -11.66 -10.40 -3.38
CA GLU A 82 -10.32 -10.35 -2.81
C GLU A 82 -9.99 -8.99 -2.20
N ASP A 83 -9.25 -9.01 -1.08
CA ASP A 83 -8.73 -7.79 -0.47
C ASP A 83 -7.67 -7.16 -1.39
N TYR A 84 -7.60 -5.83 -1.39
CA TYR A 84 -6.56 -5.15 -2.15
C TYR A 84 -6.11 -3.86 -1.47
N ILE A 85 -4.92 -3.40 -1.84
CA ILE A 85 -4.37 -2.11 -1.45
C ILE A 85 -3.87 -1.43 -2.70
N GLU A 86 -4.26 -0.17 -2.89
CA GLU A 86 -3.79 0.63 -4.01
C GLU A 86 -3.16 1.91 -3.48
N PHE A 87 -1.95 2.21 -3.98
CA PHE A 87 -1.28 3.48 -3.70
C PHE A 87 -1.29 4.33 -4.96
N ARG A 88 -1.73 5.57 -4.84
CA ARG A 88 -1.71 6.54 -5.93
C ARG A 88 -0.97 7.79 -5.50
N LEU A 89 -0.13 8.31 -6.39
CA LEU A 89 0.58 9.57 -6.15
C LEU A 89 -0.10 10.67 -6.96
N GLU A 90 -0.49 11.73 -6.27
CA GLU A 90 -1.19 12.86 -6.86
C GLU A 90 -0.47 14.15 -6.51
N ILE A 91 -0.54 15.15 -7.38
CA ILE A 91 0.01 16.48 -7.14
C ILE A 91 -1.13 17.48 -7.14
N ASN A 92 -1.15 18.34 -6.13
CA ASN A 92 -2.00 19.52 -6.14
C ASN A 92 -1.31 20.57 -7.01
N GLU A 93 -1.89 20.91 -8.14
CA GLU A 93 -1.27 21.81 -9.12
C GLU A 93 -1.06 23.23 -8.60
N LEU A 94 -1.88 23.67 -7.68
CA LEU A 94 -1.77 25.03 -7.12
C LEU A 94 -0.61 25.16 -6.15
N THR A 95 -0.41 24.17 -5.28
CA THR A 95 0.62 24.21 -4.24
C THR A 95 1.84 23.39 -4.58
N GLN A 96 1.78 22.54 -5.60
CA GLN A 96 2.80 21.56 -5.97
C GLN A 96 3.03 20.51 -4.86
N SER A 97 2.10 20.40 -3.92
CA SER A 97 2.17 19.39 -2.85
C SER A 97 1.89 18.01 -3.41
N VAL A 98 2.65 17.01 -2.94
CA VAL A 98 2.46 15.62 -3.32
C VAL A 98 1.63 14.92 -2.25
N PHE A 99 0.65 14.12 -2.69
CA PHE A 99 -0.21 13.33 -1.82
C PHE A 99 -0.12 11.86 -2.17
N ILE A 100 -0.12 11.02 -1.15
CA ILE A 100 -0.31 9.58 -1.32
C ILE A 100 -1.78 9.31 -1.02
N LYS A 101 -2.50 8.81 -2.02
CA LYS A 101 -3.87 8.34 -1.85
C LYS A 101 -3.83 6.84 -1.64
N ILE A 102 -4.38 6.39 -0.53
CA ILE A 102 -4.40 4.98 -0.16
C ILE A 102 -5.83 4.48 -0.25
N ILE A 103 -6.03 3.40 -1.00
CA ILE A 103 -7.31 2.74 -1.13
C ILE A 103 -7.10 1.31 -0.63
N GLU A 104 -7.84 0.92 0.41
CA GLU A 104 -7.77 -0.44 0.94
C GLU A 104 -9.17 -1.02 1.01
N TYR A 105 -9.35 -2.20 0.41
CA TYR A 105 -10.59 -2.93 0.45
C TYR A 105 -10.39 -4.17 1.31
N THR A 106 -11.07 -4.24 2.45
CA THR A 106 -10.85 -5.29 3.43
C THR A 106 -12.05 -5.41 4.37
N GLU A 107 -12.12 -6.50 5.11
CA GLU A 107 -13.10 -6.65 6.19
C GLU A 107 -12.72 -5.76 7.34
N THR A 108 -13.60 -4.85 7.71
CA THR A 108 -13.40 -3.98 8.84
C THR A 108 -14.74 -3.42 9.32
N ASP A 109 -14.84 -3.20 10.62
CA ASP A 109 -15.96 -2.52 11.22
C ASP A 109 -15.62 -1.07 11.60
N ASP A 110 -14.35 -0.69 11.46
CA ASP A 110 -13.86 0.59 11.96
C ASP A 110 -12.90 1.25 10.97
N LEU A 111 -13.44 2.13 10.13
CA LEU A 111 -12.64 2.89 9.17
C LEU A 111 -11.73 3.92 9.85
N ASP A 112 -12.13 4.41 11.02
CA ASP A 112 -11.30 5.36 11.78
C ASP A 112 -10.03 4.68 12.29
N GLU A 113 -10.13 3.41 12.71
CA GLU A 113 -8.97 2.63 13.10
C GLU A 113 -8.01 2.43 11.94
N LEU A 114 -8.54 2.12 10.75
CA LEU A 114 -7.71 2.00 9.54
C LEU A 114 -7.00 3.32 9.22
N TYR A 115 -7.69 4.43 9.36
CA TYR A 115 -7.07 5.74 9.15
C TYR A 115 -5.88 5.95 10.07
N GLN A 116 -6.02 5.60 11.36
CA GLN A 116 -4.93 5.75 12.32
C GLN A 116 -3.75 4.81 12.00
N ILE A 117 -4.03 3.59 11.60
CA ILE A 117 -2.98 2.64 11.19
C ILE A 117 -2.19 3.20 10.02
N TRP A 118 -2.85 3.67 8.98
CA TRP A 118 -2.19 4.24 7.81
C TRP A 118 -1.43 5.51 8.15
N LYS A 119 -1.99 6.37 8.99
CA LYS A 119 -1.34 7.58 9.44
C LYS A 119 -0.02 7.27 10.15
N ASN A 120 -0.01 6.25 11.01
CA ASN A 120 1.20 5.82 11.72
C ASN A 120 2.24 5.22 10.76
N LEU A 121 1.80 4.39 9.82
CA LEU A 121 2.69 3.81 8.82
C LEU A 121 3.35 4.90 7.95
N LEU A 122 2.58 5.89 7.54
CA LEU A 122 3.12 6.99 6.74
C LEU A 122 4.04 7.89 7.53
N SER A 123 3.83 8.03 8.84
CA SER A 123 4.78 8.74 9.70
C SER A 123 6.14 8.07 9.68
N ASN A 124 6.17 6.74 9.71
CA ASN A 124 7.42 5.99 9.61
C ASN A 124 8.09 6.20 8.26
N LEU A 125 7.31 6.19 7.19
CA LEU A 125 7.85 6.45 5.85
C LEU A 125 8.46 7.85 5.77
N LYS A 126 7.79 8.86 6.32
CA LYS A 126 8.30 10.22 6.35
C LYS A 126 9.64 10.33 7.08
N GLU A 127 9.80 9.63 8.20
CA GLU A 127 11.06 9.60 8.93
C GLU A 127 12.17 8.99 8.09
N ILE A 128 11.89 7.89 7.41
CA ILE A 128 12.87 7.16 6.60
C ILE A 128 13.40 8.04 5.46
N ILE A 129 12.53 8.76 4.78
CA ILE A 129 12.92 9.57 3.63
C ILE A 129 13.28 11.03 3.99
N GLY A 130 13.12 11.40 5.25
CA GLY A 130 13.43 12.77 5.69
C GLY A 130 12.37 13.81 5.29
N ALA A 131 11.15 13.39 5.17
CA ALA A 131 10.05 14.26 4.71
C ALA A 131 9.14 14.73 5.82
#